data_ad1678b49afda818f0bf6211171156e4
#
_entry.id   ad1678b49afda818f0bf6211171156e4
#
_cell.length_a   1.000
_cell.length_b   1.000
_cell.length_c   1.000
_cell.angle_alpha   90.00
_cell.angle_beta   90.00
_cell.angle_gamma   90.00
#
_symmetry.space_group_name_H-M   'P 1'
#
loop_
_entity.id
_entity.type
_entity.pdbx_description
1 polymer ?
#
loop_
_entity_poly.entity_id
_entity_poly.type
_entity_poly.pdbx_seq_one_letter_code
_entity_poly.pdbx_strand_id
1 'polypeptide(L)'
;MKQDYVRFFEQPRNPLPGGILFEALRPYRNIILAVNPRVTIEVIEGILKACKDTGQIVIMELALSEMSLKGGYTGLTPSSFAERVKHAAEKVGWYGYVLHADHMTVKKGDEDELKNLERELDARIEAGFTSFAIDSSFLFNREAHSVEDQLKDIIENSIYLHKYIMDKLNDFPYGREGEVGEIGIKEFTEVAEALHYVRELKKSGIDIHFLAIANGTKHGVSVDSEGNIVPQLGINIKRTVEIADALQAEGFRTRIVQHGITGTPLHLIAEKFPKGRILKGNVGTFWMLLVWDILRIFEPELYWKINHWVIENYRKGDELEVETFNKYSKYAIKHFFNEFEKISEETKLAIKSKAYAEALTFFKAFGMEETAKKVYKYIQENKIKY
;
A
#
# COMPACT_ATOMS: atom_id res chain seq x y z
N MET A 1 -23.36 -4.52 21.46
CA MET A 1 -22.05 -4.00 20.99
C MET A 1 -21.38 -4.85 19.90
N LYS A 2 -21.19 -6.18 20.07
CA LYS A 2 -20.56 -7.00 18.98
C LYS A 2 -21.43 -7.05 17.71
N GLN A 3 -22.75 -6.97 17.83
CA GLN A 3 -23.67 -6.97 16.71
C GLN A 3 -23.74 -5.62 15.95
N ASP A 4 -23.51 -4.49 16.61
CA ASP A 4 -23.76 -3.17 16.02
C ASP A 4 -22.69 -2.77 15.02
N TYR A 5 -21.38 -2.91 15.35
CA TYR A 5 -20.32 -2.59 14.42
C TYR A 5 -20.24 -3.59 13.25
N VAL A 6 -20.56 -4.87 13.49
CA VAL A 6 -20.62 -5.87 12.42
C VAL A 6 -21.73 -5.49 11.43
N ARG A 7 -22.95 -5.24 11.91
CA ARG A 7 -24.06 -4.78 11.07
C ARG A 7 -23.71 -3.49 10.31
N PHE A 8 -22.98 -2.57 10.97
CA PHE A 8 -22.56 -1.33 10.35
C PHE A 8 -21.68 -1.59 9.11
N PHE A 9 -20.68 -2.45 9.19
CA PHE A 9 -19.78 -2.76 8.06
C PHE A 9 -20.32 -3.84 7.11
N GLU A 10 -21.41 -4.51 7.43
CA GLU A 10 -22.15 -5.40 6.52
C GLU A 10 -23.14 -4.66 5.62
N GLN A 11 -23.50 -3.43 5.95
CA GLN A 11 -24.39 -2.63 5.10
C GLN A 11 -23.62 -2.02 3.94
N PRO A 12 -24.18 -2.05 2.69
CA PRO A 12 -23.57 -1.42 1.53
C PRO A 12 -23.24 0.05 1.77
N ARG A 13 -22.00 0.42 1.50
CA ARG A 13 -21.49 1.79 1.67
C ARG A 13 -20.27 2.05 0.80
N ASN A 14 -19.94 3.33 0.66
CA ASN A 14 -18.72 3.77 0.02
C ASN A 14 -17.47 3.32 0.84
N PRO A 15 -16.27 3.33 0.24
CA PRO A 15 -15.02 3.11 0.97
C PRO A 15 -14.92 4.03 2.19
N LEU A 16 -14.40 3.50 3.29
CA LEU A 16 -14.21 4.27 4.53
C LEU A 16 -13.25 5.45 4.26
N PRO A 17 -13.57 6.68 4.70
CA PRO A 17 -12.60 7.77 4.62
C PRO A 17 -11.31 7.43 5.35
N GLY A 18 -10.17 7.54 4.65
CA GLY A 18 -8.87 7.14 5.20
C GLY A 18 -8.52 7.88 6.48
N GLY A 19 -8.81 9.18 6.54
CA GLY A 19 -8.56 9.97 7.75
C GLY A 19 -9.33 9.46 8.97
N ILE A 20 -10.57 8.98 8.80
CA ILE A 20 -11.35 8.37 9.90
C ILE A 20 -10.66 7.10 10.42
N LEU A 21 -10.24 6.21 9.50
CA LEU A 21 -9.54 4.98 9.87
C LEU A 21 -8.27 5.29 10.68
N PHE A 22 -7.47 6.23 10.16
CA PHE A 22 -6.15 6.54 10.72
C PHE A 22 -6.27 7.22 12.08
N GLU A 23 -7.19 8.17 12.23
CA GLU A 23 -7.46 8.82 13.52
C GLU A 23 -8.00 7.84 14.55
N ALA A 24 -8.93 6.98 14.15
CA ALA A 24 -9.53 5.98 15.05
C ALA A 24 -8.50 4.95 15.56
N LEU A 25 -7.52 4.57 14.74
CA LEU A 25 -6.56 3.53 15.09
C LEU A 25 -5.24 4.06 15.66
N ARG A 26 -4.95 5.35 15.52
CA ARG A 26 -3.72 5.99 16.03
C ARG A 26 -3.43 5.74 17.52
N PRO A 27 -4.41 5.72 18.44
CA PRO A 27 -4.17 5.45 19.85
C PRO A 27 -3.74 4.01 20.16
N TYR A 28 -3.90 3.10 19.21
CA TYR A 28 -3.69 1.67 19.46
C TYR A 28 -2.33 1.19 18.96
N ARG A 29 -1.85 0.09 19.56
CA ARG A 29 -0.60 -0.57 19.17
C ARG A 29 -0.87 -1.64 18.12
N ASN A 30 -1.21 -1.19 16.91
CA ASN A 30 -1.43 -2.05 15.74
C ASN A 30 -0.78 -1.43 14.50
N ILE A 31 -0.59 -2.25 13.47
CA ILE A 31 -0.24 -1.84 12.12
C ILE A 31 -1.45 -2.19 11.24
N ILE A 32 -1.91 -1.28 10.41
CA ILE A 32 -3.01 -1.52 9.47
C ILE A 32 -2.42 -2.19 8.24
N LEU A 33 -2.97 -3.33 7.83
CA LEU A 33 -2.56 -4.01 6.60
C LEU A 33 -3.03 -3.21 5.39
N ALA A 34 -2.06 -2.79 4.56
CA ALA A 34 -2.29 -2.23 3.24
C ALA A 34 -1.90 -3.28 2.18
N VAL A 35 -2.81 -3.55 1.28
CA VAL A 35 -2.75 -4.65 0.32
C VAL A 35 -2.68 -4.10 -1.09
N ASN A 36 -1.61 -4.44 -1.84
CA ASN A 36 -1.54 -4.18 -3.28
C ASN A 36 -1.87 -5.47 -4.06
N PRO A 37 -3.14 -5.78 -4.31
CA PRO A 37 -3.56 -7.00 -4.98
C PRO A 37 -3.40 -6.83 -6.50
N ARG A 38 -2.16 -6.88 -7.00
CA ARG A 38 -1.82 -6.69 -8.43
C ARG A 38 -2.57 -7.64 -9.35
N VAL A 39 -2.71 -8.90 -8.92
CA VAL A 39 -3.65 -9.87 -9.49
C VAL A 39 -4.87 -9.89 -8.58
N THR A 40 -5.96 -9.27 -9.04
CA THR A 40 -7.13 -9.02 -8.18
C THR A 40 -8.02 -10.24 -7.97
N ILE A 41 -7.99 -11.19 -8.92
CA ILE A 41 -8.92 -12.30 -8.95
C ILE A 41 -8.84 -13.12 -7.64
N GLU A 42 -9.99 -13.23 -6.95
CA GLU A 42 -10.19 -13.98 -5.70
C GLU A 42 -9.29 -13.56 -4.51
N VAL A 43 -8.18 -12.83 -4.73
CA VAL A 43 -7.30 -12.34 -3.66
C VAL A 43 -8.05 -11.35 -2.77
N ILE A 44 -8.75 -10.38 -3.38
CA ILE A 44 -9.53 -9.37 -2.65
C ILE A 44 -10.65 -10.03 -1.84
N GLU A 45 -11.37 -10.98 -2.44
CA GLU A 45 -12.45 -11.72 -1.76
C GLU A 45 -11.93 -12.49 -0.54
N GLY A 46 -10.79 -13.19 -0.69
CA GLY A 46 -10.17 -13.94 0.41
C GLY A 46 -9.82 -13.03 1.58
N ILE A 47 -9.18 -11.88 1.30
CA ILE A 47 -8.80 -10.92 2.33
C ILE A 47 -10.02 -10.29 3.01
N LEU A 48 -11.02 -9.83 2.24
CA LEU A 48 -12.25 -9.25 2.81
C LEU A 48 -13.05 -10.27 3.62
N LYS A 49 -13.03 -11.55 3.24
CA LYS A 49 -13.64 -12.63 4.04
C LYS A 49 -12.94 -12.78 5.39
N ALA A 50 -11.61 -12.72 5.42
CA ALA A 50 -10.84 -12.71 6.66
C ALA A 50 -11.17 -11.48 7.53
N CYS A 51 -11.34 -10.31 6.90
CA CYS A 51 -11.77 -9.09 7.58
C CYS A 51 -13.14 -9.26 8.23
N LYS A 52 -14.12 -9.78 7.51
CA LYS A 52 -15.47 -10.03 8.01
C LYS A 52 -15.46 -10.94 9.22
N ASP A 53 -14.78 -12.09 9.11
CA ASP A 53 -14.78 -13.11 10.15
C ASP A 53 -14.09 -12.67 11.44
N THR A 54 -13.13 -11.72 11.33
CA THR A 54 -12.33 -11.24 12.46
C THR A 54 -12.59 -9.79 12.86
N GLY A 55 -13.52 -9.09 12.18
CA GLY A 55 -13.84 -7.70 12.46
C GLY A 55 -12.67 -6.74 12.15
N GLN A 56 -11.96 -6.96 11.03
CA GLN A 56 -10.85 -6.11 10.62
C GLN A 56 -11.22 -5.15 9.48
N ILE A 57 -10.47 -4.06 9.39
CA ILE A 57 -10.50 -3.12 8.27
C ILE A 57 -9.11 -3.11 7.65
N VAL A 58 -9.05 -3.11 6.32
CA VAL A 58 -7.80 -3.08 5.55
C VAL A 58 -7.78 -1.91 4.58
N ILE A 59 -6.60 -1.60 4.09
CA ILE A 59 -6.40 -0.64 3.00
C ILE A 59 -6.20 -1.46 1.72
N MET A 60 -6.98 -1.18 0.68
CA MET A 60 -6.80 -1.69 -0.68
C MET A 60 -6.14 -0.60 -1.51
N GLU A 61 -4.98 -0.89 -2.06
CA GLU A 61 -4.17 0.13 -2.73
C GLU A 61 -3.48 -0.42 -3.98
N LEU A 62 -3.18 0.48 -4.92
CA LEU A 62 -2.25 0.24 -6.02
C LEU A 62 -1.46 1.52 -6.29
N ALA A 63 -0.17 1.36 -6.59
CA ALA A 63 0.71 2.46 -6.96
C ALA A 63 0.39 3.01 -8.36
N LEU A 64 0.83 4.24 -8.65
CA LEU A 64 0.66 4.86 -9.97
C LEU A 64 1.18 3.99 -11.14
N SER A 65 2.31 3.32 -10.93
CA SER A 65 2.88 2.40 -11.93
C SER A 65 2.07 1.11 -12.09
N GLU A 66 1.35 0.70 -11.05
CA GLU A 66 0.50 -0.50 -11.03
C GLU A 66 -0.84 -0.23 -11.70
N MET A 67 -1.41 0.94 -11.45
CA MET A 67 -2.73 1.36 -11.90
C MET A 67 -2.69 2.81 -12.36
N SER A 68 -3.18 3.09 -13.56
CA SER A 68 -3.24 4.44 -14.12
C SER A 68 -4.38 4.57 -15.11
N LEU A 69 -4.65 5.78 -15.59
CA LEU A 69 -5.60 6.01 -16.69
C LEU A 69 -5.31 5.15 -17.93
N LYS A 70 -4.05 4.75 -18.13
CA LYS A 70 -3.60 3.87 -19.21
C LYS A 70 -3.49 2.40 -18.79
N GLY A 71 -3.94 2.05 -17.59
CA GLY A 71 -3.97 0.70 -17.06
C GLY A 71 -2.73 0.25 -16.27
N GLY A 72 -1.68 1.06 -16.16
CA GLY A 72 -0.44 0.64 -15.49
C GLY A 72 0.10 -0.69 -16.01
N TYR A 73 0.90 -1.41 -15.21
CA TYR A 73 1.35 -2.76 -15.58
C TYR A 73 0.37 -3.87 -15.17
N THR A 74 -0.68 -3.57 -14.41
CA THR A 74 -1.73 -4.55 -14.09
C THR A 74 -2.85 -4.59 -15.12
N GLY A 75 -2.95 -3.56 -15.98
CA GLY A 75 -4.08 -3.38 -16.89
C GLY A 75 -5.27 -2.66 -16.25
N LEU A 76 -5.20 -2.30 -14.97
CA LEU A 76 -6.30 -1.69 -14.22
C LEU A 76 -6.25 -0.16 -14.28
N THR A 77 -7.42 0.45 -14.46
CA THR A 77 -7.65 1.88 -14.24
C THR A 77 -8.18 2.11 -12.83
N PRO A 78 -8.15 3.36 -12.30
CA PRO A 78 -8.75 3.67 -10.99
C PRO A 78 -10.19 3.17 -10.84
N SER A 79 -11.03 3.40 -11.84
CA SER A 79 -12.42 2.93 -11.86
C SER A 79 -12.51 1.41 -11.82
N SER A 80 -11.80 0.71 -12.71
CA SER A 80 -11.88 -0.75 -12.76
C SER A 80 -11.34 -1.44 -11.50
N PHE A 81 -10.33 -0.87 -10.85
CA PHE A 81 -9.87 -1.39 -9.56
C PHE A 81 -10.90 -1.16 -8.45
N ALA A 82 -11.46 0.05 -8.35
CA ALA A 82 -12.51 0.36 -7.37
C ALA A 82 -13.73 -0.53 -7.54
N GLU A 83 -14.15 -0.79 -8.79
CA GLU A 83 -15.26 -1.70 -9.11
C GLU A 83 -14.95 -3.15 -8.67
N ARG A 84 -13.72 -3.65 -8.87
CA ARG A 84 -13.33 -4.99 -8.42
C ARG A 84 -13.34 -5.10 -6.90
N VAL A 85 -12.85 -4.11 -6.18
CA VAL A 85 -12.91 -4.09 -4.71
C VAL A 85 -14.36 -4.05 -4.23
N LYS A 86 -15.19 -3.19 -4.83
CA LYS A 86 -16.62 -3.08 -4.52
C LYS A 86 -17.34 -4.39 -4.77
N HIS A 87 -17.13 -5.02 -5.91
CA HIS A 87 -17.76 -6.31 -6.24
C HIS A 87 -17.36 -7.42 -5.25
N ALA A 88 -16.09 -7.50 -4.87
CA ALA A 88 -15.63 -8.42 -3.84
C ALA A 88 -16.26 -8.13 -2.47
N ALA A 89 -16.41 -6.84 -2.12
CA ALA A 89 -17.07 -6.44 -0.88
C ALA A 89 -18.57 -6.84 -0.86
N GLU A 90 -19.25 -6.67 -1.99
CA GLU A 90 -20.65 -7.09 -2.17
C GLU A 90 -20.82 -8.61 -2.03
N LYS A 91 -19.96 -9.40 -2.70
CA LYS A 91 -19.98 -10.87 -2.59
C LYS A 91 -19.74 -11.37 -1.16
N VAL A 92 -18.79 -10.76 -0.47
CA VAL A 92 -18.45 -11.11 0.92
C VAL A 92 -19.46 -10.54 1.91
N GLY A 93 -20.11 -9.42 1.58
CA GLY A 93 -20.96 -8.65 2.49
C GLY A 93 -20.12 -8.00 3.60
N TRP A 94 -19.01 -7.34 3.23
CA TRP A 94 -18.14 -6.60 4.15
C TRP A 94 -17.56 -5.36 3.48
N TYR A 95 -17.85 -4.19 4.05
CA TYR A 95 -17.49 -2.87 3.51
C TYR A 95 -16.45 -2.13 4.37
N GLY A 96 -15.75 -2.87 5.24
CA GLY A 96 -14.67 -2.35 6.08
C GLY A 96 -13.34 -2.25 5.32
N TYR A 97 -13.22 -1.33 4.37
CA TYR A 97 -12.00 -1.08 3.62
C TYR A 97 -11.84 0.40 3.26
N VAL A 98 -10.60 0.80 3.01
CA VAL A 98 -10.20 2.11 2.45
C VAL A 98 -9.65 1.87 1.05
N LEU A 99 -9.96 2.72 0.07
CA LEU A 99 -9.24 2.79 -1.19
C LEU A 99 -8.13 3.84 -1.09
N HIS A 100 -6.90 3.43 -1.33
CA HIS A 100 -5.72 4.27 -1.21
C HIS A 100 -4.93 4.35 -2.53
N ALA A 101 -4.61 5.55 -2.95
CA ALA A 101 -3.70 5.81 -4.06
C ALA A 101 -2.26 5.78 -3.52
N ASP A 102 -1.59 4.66 -3.72
CA ASP A 102 -0.21 4.44 -3.28
C ASP A 102 0.77 5.08 -4.27
N HIS A 103 1.90 5.63 -3.80
CA HIS A 103 2.98 6.20 -4.62
C HIS A 103 2.49 7.01 -5.82
N MET A 104 1.83 8.15 -5.59
CA MET A 104 1.58 9.15 -6.63
C MET A 104 2.89 9.88 -6.92
N THR A 105 3.72 9.25 -7.75
CA THR A 105 5.15 9.56 -7.88
C THR A 105 5.40 10.76 -8.78
N VAL A 106 6.13 11.76 -8.26
CA VAL A 106 6.70 12.89 -9.00
C VAL A 106 8.19 12.60 -9.30
N LYS A 107 8.55 12.58 -10.58
CA LYS A 107 9.93 12.25 -11.02
C LYS A 107 10.73 13.44 -11.50
N LYS A 108 10.07 14.42 -12.09
CA LYS A 108 10.70 15.63 -12.67
C LYS A 108 10.20 16.92 -12.04
N GLY A 109 8.93 16.93 -11.60
CA GLY A 109 8.28 18.11 -11.06
C GLY A 109 8.01 19.21 -12.10
N ASP A 110 8.06 18.88 -13.40
CA ASP A 110 7.70 19.83 -14.45
C ASP A 110 6.18 19.97 -14.60
N GLU A 111 5.77 21.07 -15.24
CA GLU A 111 4.34 21.40 -15.38
C GLU A 111 3.52 20.32 -16.11
N ASP A 112 4.11 19.65 -17.10
CA ASP A 112 3.41 18.60 -17.86
C ASP A 112 3.20 17.35 -17.01
N GLU A 113 4.19 16.95 -16.20
CA GLU A 113 4.06 15.84 -15.26
C GLU A 113 3.02 16.15 -14.19
N LEU A 114 3.08 17.35 -13.58
CA LEU A 114 2.10 17.76 -12.57
C LEU A 114 0.67 17.76 -13.10
N LYS A 115 0.43 18.31 -14.30
CA LYS A 115 -0.89 18.23 -14.96
C LYS A 115 -1.36 16.80 -15.25
N ASN A 116 -0.44 15.89 -15.55
CA ASN A 116 -0.79 14.48 -15.72
C ASN A 116 -1.13 13.84 -14.37
N LEU A 117 -0.42 14.16 -13.29
CA LEU A 117 -0.73 13.70 -11.94
C LEU A 117 -2.07 14.23 -11.43
N GLU A 118 -2.42 15.47 -11.73
CA GLU A 118 -3.77 16.03 -11.45
C GLU A 118 -4.86 15.19 -12.08
N ARG A 119 -4.73 14.81 -13.37
CA ARG A 119 -5.71 13.94 -14.06
C ARG A 119 -5.79 12.55 -13.43
N GLU A 120 -4.64 11.99 -13.02
CA GLU A 120 -4.58 10.71 -12.33
C GLU A 120 -5.23 10.79 -10.93
N LEU A 121 -5.09 11.91 -10.23
CA LEU A 121 -5.74 12.17 -8.94
C LEU A 121 -7.25 12.36 -9.13
N ASP A 122 -7.69 13.16 -10.13
CA ASP A 122 -9.10 13.33 -10.45
C ASP A 122 -9.79 11.98 -10.71
N ALA A 123 -9.18 11.13 -11.53
CA ALA A 123 -9.72 9.80 -11.81
C ALA A 123 -9.85 8.90 -10.58
N ARG A 124 -8.93 9.03 -9.59
CA ARG A 124 -9.01 8.30 -8.33
C ARG A 124 -10.09 8.87 -7.41
N ILE A 125 -10.20 10.20 -7.34
CA ILE A 125 -11.25 10.87 -6.57
C ILE A 125 -12.63 10.47 -7.12
N GLU A 126 -12.81 10.52 -8.43
CA GLU A 126 -14.05 10.10 -9.11
C GLU A 126 -14.37 8.62 -8.89
N ALA A 127 -13.35 7.75 -8.85
CA ALA A 127 -13.50 6.34 -8.55
C ALA A 127 -13.76 6.04 -7.06
N GLY A 128 -13.78 7.05 -6.18
CA GLY A 128 -14.09 6.91 -4.77
C GLY A 128 -12.90 6.56 -3.89
N PHE A 129 -11.67 6.87 -4.29
CA PHE A 129 -10.50 6.77 -3.42
C PHE A 129 -10.59 7.79 -2.28
N THR A 130 -10.24 7.34 -1.09
CA THR A 130 -10.41 8.11 0.15
C THR A 130 -9.10 8.33 0.90
N SER A 131 -7.97 8.00 0.28
CA SER A 131 -6.63 8.18 0.85
C SER A 131 -5.59 8.25 -0.28
N PHE A 132 -4.55 9.11 -0.08
CA PHE A 132 -3.56 9.41 -1.11
C PHE A 132 -2.16 9.53 -0.51
N ALA A 133 -1.18 8.86 -1.14
CA ALA A 133 0.25 8.98 -0.88
C ALA A 133 0.92 9.81 -1.99
N ILE A 134 1.47 10.94 -1.63
CA ILE A 134 2.27 11.76 -2.55
C ILE A 134 3.75 11.43 -2.36
N ASP A 135 4.37 10.98 -3.43
CA ASP A 135 5.75 10.53 -3.46
C ASP A 135 6.58 11.42 -4.41
N SER A 136 7.24 12.42 -3.86
CA SER A 136 8.17 13.29 -4.58
C SER A 136 9.64 12.94 -4.30
N SER A 137 9.93 11.80 -3.71
CA SER A 137 11.26 11.40 -3.22
C SER A 137 12.34 11.33 -4.30
N PHE A 138 11.94 11.13 -5.57
CA PHE A 138 12.85 11.17 -6.73
C PHE A 138 13.51 12.53 -6.95
N LEU A 139 12.94 13.60 -6.40
CA LEU A 139 13.47 14.98 -6.54
C LEU A 139 14.53 15.32 -5.49
N PHE A 140 15.00 14.33 -4.72
CA PHE A 140 16.03 14.54 -3.70
C PHE A 140 17.33 15.08 -4.33
N ASN A 141 17.76 16.28 -3.91
CA ASN A 141 18.97 16.90 -4.40
C ASN A 141 20.21 16.42 -3.62
N ARG A 142 20.94 15.46 -4.20
CA ARG A 142 22.14 14.87 -3.59
C ARG A 142 23.35 15.79 -3.53
N GLU A 143 23.37 16.84 -4.35
CA GLU A 143 24.50 17.77 -4.45
C GLU A 143 24.38 18.91 -3.43
N ALA A 144 23.18 19.11 -2.87
CA ALA A 144 22.97 20.13 -1.86
C ALA A 144 23.56 19.74 -0.50
N HIS A 145 23.99 20.74 0.26
CA HIS A 145 24.68 20.57 1.54
C HIS A 145 23.76 20.75 2.75
N SER A 146 22.66 21.49 2.59
CA SER A 146 21.66 21.65 3.66
C SER A 146 20.46 20.73 3.47
N VAL A 147 19.79 20.34 4.56
CA VAL A 147 18.58 19.52 4.51
C VAL A 147 17.47 20.28 3.78
N GLU A 148 17.39 21.58 3.97
CA GLU A 148 16.45 22.48 3.32
C GLU A 148 16.58 22.41 1.80
N ASP A 149 17.79 22.55 1.27
CA ASP A 149 18.05 22.52 -0.18
C ASP A 149 17.90 21.10 -0.77
N GLN A 150 18.25 20.06 0.03
CA GLN A 150 18.08 18.67 -0.39
C GLN A 150 16.61 18.30 -0.60
N LEU A 151 15.71 18.83 0.24
CA LEU A 151 14.30 18.49 0.26
C LEU A 151 13.39 19.54 -0.40
N LYS A 152 13.94 20.64 -0.88
CA LYS A 152 13.16 21.76 -1.41
C LYS A 152 12.13 21.31 -2.46
N ASP A 153 12.58 20.67 -3.52
CA ASP A 153 11.72 20.27 -4.62
C ASP A 153 10.72 19.16 -4.19
N ILE A 154 11.13 18.28 -3.29
CA ILE A 154 10.25 17.25 -2.69
C ILE A 154 9.11 17.95 -1.95
N ILE A 155 9.42 18.92 -1.10
CA ILE A 155 8.45 19.63 -0.26
C ILE A 155 7.48 20.46 -1.13
N GLU A 156 8.02 21.25 -2.07
CA GLU A 156 7.22 22.10 -2.95
C GLU A 156 6.20 21.29 -3.75
N ASN A 157 6.61 20.19 -4.37
CA ASN A 157 5.73 19.32 -5.16
C ASN A 157 4.74 18.55 -4.27
N SER A 158 5.16 18.11 -3.09
CA SER A 158 4.26 17.47 -2.13
C SER A 158 3.17 18.44 -1.65
N ILE A 159 3.53 19.67 -1.34
CA ILE A 159 2.58 20.73 -0.95
C ILE A 159 1.60 21.01 -2.08
N TYR A 160 2.09 21.15 -3.31
CA TYR A 160 1.27 21.42 -4.48
C TYR A 160 0.17 20.36 -4.67
N LEU A 161 0.56 19.09 -4.72
CA LEU A 161 -0.39 17.99 -4.96
C LEU A 161 -1.34 17.76 -3.78
N HIS A 162 -0.86 17.88 -2.53
CA HIS A 162 -1.75 17.81 -1.37
C HIS A 162 -2.78 18.95 -1.36
N LYS A 163 -2.40 20.17 -1.71
CA LYS A 163 -3.35 21.28 -1.84
C LYS A 163 -4.36 21.02 -2.94
N TYR A 164 -3.92 20.51 -4.09
CA TYR A 164 -4.82 20.11 -5.17
C TYR A 164 -5.91 19.13 -4.69
N ILE A 165 -5.50 18.09 -3.95
CA ILE A 165 -6.44 17.11 -3.37
C ILE A 165 -7.36 17.78 -2.35
N MET A 166 -6.83 18.65 -1.48
CA MET A 166 -7.62 19.38 -0.48
C MET A 166 -8.70 20.23 -1.14
N ASP A 167 -8.37 20.96 -2.21
CA ASP A 167 -9.31 21.79 -2.94
C ASP A 167 -10.43 20.97 -3.61
N LYS A 168 -10.10 19.77 -4.12
CA LYS A 168 -11.08 18.86 -4.73
C LYS A 168 -12.01 18.18 -3.72
N LEU A 169 -11.49 17.81 -2.57
CA LEU A 169 -12.23 17.05 -1.56
C LEU A 169 -12.86 17.93 -0.48
N ASN A 170 -12.53 19.21 -0.41
CA ASN A 170 -13.00 20.14 0.62
C ASN A 170 -12.81 19.55 2.04
N ASP A 171 -13.86 19.56 2.84
CA ASP A 171 -13.86 19.06 4.24
C ASP A 171 -13.91 17.52 4.36
N PHE A 172 -13.82 16.77 3.25
CA PHE A 172 -13.85 15.32 3.31
C PHE A 172 -12.62 14.77 4.06
N PRO A 173 -12.79 13.91 5.07
CA PRO A 173 -11.70 13.43 5.92
C PRO A 173 -10.86 12.33 5.26
N TYR A 174 -10.18 12.65 4.15
CA TYR A 174 -9.33 11.70 3.45
C TYR A 174 -8.01 11.43 4.17
N GLY A 175 -7.40 10.28 3.84
CA GLY A 175 -6.07 9.91 4.34
C GLY A 175 -4.96 10.63 3.58
N ARG A 176 -3.92 11.11 4.30
CA ARG A 176 -2.77 11.83 3.74
C ARG A 176 -1.49 11.11 4.11
N GLU A 177 -0.72 10.79 3.09
CA GLU A 177 0.59 10.17 3.23
C GLU A 177 1.61 10.95 2.40
N GLY A 178 2.78 11.17 2.96
CA GLY A 178 3.93 11.76 2.26
C GLY A 178 5.11 10.84 2.32
N GLU A 179 6.09 11.04 1.45
CA GLU A 179 7.28 10.22 1.37
C GLU A 179 8.55 11.07 1.35
N VAL A 180 9.52 10.71 2.18
CA VAL A 180 10.85 11.28 2.24
C VAL A 180 11.90 10.19 2.24
N GLY A 181 12.65 10.08 1.18
CA GLY A 181 13.64 9.03 0.95
C GLY A 181 13.07 7.81 0.26
N GLU A 182 13.39 7.68 -1.03
CA GLU A 182 13.00 6.53 -1.84
C GLU A 182 13.86 5.31 -1.54
N ILE A 183 13.20 4.15 -1.46
CA ILE A 183 13.87 2.85 -1.36
C ILE A 183 14.69 2.62 -2.63
N GLY A 184 16.02 2.49 -2.47
CA GLY A 184 16.97 2.27 -3.58
C GLY A 184 17.69 3.52 -4.07
N ILE A 185 17.24 4.73 -3.72
CA ILE A 185 17.97 5.99 -3.97
C ILE A 185 18.83 6.36 -2.76
N LYS A 186 18.27 6.25 -1.56
CA LYS A 186 18.93 6.48 -0.29
C LYS A 186 18.78 5.26 0.60
N GLU A 187 19.84 4.87 1.31
CA GLU A 187 19.80 3.73 2.19
C GLU A 187 18.95 3.99 3.44
N PHE A 188 19.08 5.21 4.00
CA PHE A 188 18.35 5.61 5.22
C PHE A 188 17.93 7.08 5.15
N THR A 189 16.69 7.35 5.57
CA THR A 189 16.20 8.70 5.87
C THR A 189 16.82 9.19 7.18
N GLU A 190 17.32 10.43 7.22
CA GLU A 190 17.81 11.05 8.44
C GLU A 190 16.66 11.63 9.27
N VAL A 191 16.85 11.70 10.60
CA VAL A 191 15.84 12.29 11.51
C VAL A 191 15.55 13.75 11.13
N ALA A 192 16.59 14.52 10.81
CA ALA A 192 16.45 15.92 10.42
C ALA A 192 15.62 16.10 9.14
N GLU A 193 15.76 15.19 8.16
CA GLU A 193 14.97 15.19 6.92
C GLU A 193 13.50 14.95 7.20
N ALA A 194 13.19 13.92 7.99
CA ALA A 194 11.82 13.58 8.35
C ALA A 194 11.14 14.74 9.09
N LEU A 195 11.83 15.34 10.07
CA LEU A 195 11.33 16.48 10.84
C LEU A 195 11.12 17.70 9.94
N HIS A 196 12.08 18.03 9.06
CA HIS A 196 11.98 19.17 8.17
C HIS A 196 10.80 19.01 7.22
N TYR A 197 10.68 17.86 6.56
CA TYR A 197 9.57 17.55 5.64
C TYR A 197 8.21 17.73 6.31
N VAL A 198 7.96 17.06 7.45
CA VAL A 198 6.67 17.12 8.14
C VAL A 198 6.37 18.54 8.65
N ARG A 199 7.39 19.26 9.11
CA ARG A 199 7.26 20.64 9.60
C ARG A 199 6.83 21.60 8.47
N GLU A 200 7.43 21.50 7.29
CA GLU A 200 7.11 22.39 6.17
C GLU A 200 5.73 22.10 5.58
N LEU A 201 5.33 20.81 5.48
CA LEU A 201 3.95 20.46 5.11
C LEU A 201 2.96 21.05 6.11
N LYS A 202 3.22 20.89 7.41
CA LYS A 202 2.32 21.41 8.46
C LYS A 202 2.22 22.93 8.46
N LYS A 203 3.32 23.66 8.22
CA LYS A 203 3.31 25.12 8.04
C LYS A 203 2.42 25.53 6.85
N SER A 204 2.33 24.69 5.84
CA SER A 204 1.48 24.89 4.65
C SER A 204 0.02 24.44 4.84
N GLY A 205 -0.36 24.05 6.07
CA GLY A 205 -1.72 23.59 6.40
C GLY A 205 -1.98 22.12 6.12
N ILE A 206 -0.94 21.34 5.81
CA ILE A 206 -1.05 19.91 5.49
C ILE A 206 -0.57 19.08 6.68
N ASP A 207 -1.50 18.46 7.40
CA ASP A 207 -1.21 17.54 8.51
C ASP A 207 -1.30 16.09 7.99
N ILE A 208 -0.16 15.48 7.66
CA ILE A 208 -0.11 14.12 7.12
C ILE A 208 -0.28 13.09 8.23
N HIS A 209 -1.01 12.01 7.92
CA HIS A 209 -1.20 10.88 8.83
C HIS A 209 0.01 9.96 8.85
N PHE A 210 0.64 9.81 7.69
CA PHE A 210 1.74 8.87 7.47
C PHE A 210 2.92 9.51 6.77
N LEU A 211 4.10 9.05 7.16
CA LEU A 211 5.36 9.33 6.49
C LEU A 211 6.05 8.01 6.09
N ALA A 212 6.27 7.83 4.79
CA ALA A 212 7.15 6.77 4.28
C ALA A 212 8.61 7.22 4.35
N ILE A 213 9.48 6.30 4.79
CA ILE A 213 10.91 6.55 4.99
C ILE A 213 11.76 5.42 4.38
N ALA A 214 12.97 5.73 3.95
CA ALA A 214 13.99 4.74 3.65
C ALA A 214 14.59 4.22 4.96
N ASN A 215 14.49 2.93 5.22
CA ASN A 215 15.02 2.28 6.43
C ASN A 215 15.73 0.95 6.13
N GLY A 216 16.36 0.84 4.95
CA GLY A 216 17.12 -0.34 4.53
C GLY A 216 16.28 -1.46 3.94
N THR A 217 14.98 -1.25 3.73
CA THR A 217 14.11 -2.21 3.03
C THR A 217 14.39 -2.26 1.53
N LYS A 218 14.08 -3.40 0.93
CA LYS A 218 14.09 -3.58 -0.53
C LYS A 218 12.69 -3.95 -1.00
N HIS A 219 12.32 -3.49 -2.20
CA HIS A 219 11.09 -3.95 -2.83
C HIS A 219 11.25 -5.35 -3.42
N GLY A 220 10.20 -6.19 -3.28
CA GLY A 220 10.17 -7.54 -3.83
C GLY A 220 10.85 -8.57 -2.93
N VAL A 221 11.36 -9.63 -3.54
CA VAL A 221 12.10 -10.71 -2.86
C VAL A 221 13.48 -10.85 -3.49
N SER A 222 14.46 -11.19 -2.67
CA SER A 222 15.78 -11.66 -3.14
C SER A 222 15.77 -13.19 -3.19
N VAL A 223 16.52 -13.76 -4.10
CA VAL A 223 16.72 -15.22 -4.19
C VAL A 223 18.20 -15.55 -4.13
N ASP A 224 18.52 -16.74 -3.63
CA ASP A 224 19.87 -17.29 -3.67
C ASP A 224 20.19 -17.89 -5.05
N SER A 225 21.40 -18.44 -5.20
CA SER A 225 21.85 -19.08 -6.45
C SER A 225 21.03 -20.31 -6.86
N GLU A 226 20.26 -20.88 -5.94
CA GLU A 226 19.39 -22.03 -6.16
C GLU A 226 17.94 -21.62 -6.44
N GLY A 227 17.63 -20.30 -6.32
CA GLY A 227 16.30 -19.76 -6.54
C GLY A 227 15.39 -19.76 -5.31
N ASN A 228 15.91 -20.05 -4.11
CA ASN A 228 15.15 -19.98 -2.89
C ASN A 228 15.01 -18.52 -2.43
N ILE A 229 13.85 -18.16 -1.89
CA ILE A 229 13.64 -16.82 -1.34
C ILE A 229 14.55 -16.61 -0.12
N VAL A 230 15.38 -15.58 -0.20
CA VAL A 230 16.21 -15.13 0.92
C VAL A 230 15.39 -14.20 1.82
N PRO A 231 15.24 -14.52 3.11
CA PRO A 231 14.51 -13.66 4.04
C PRO A 231 15.10 -12.25 4.12
N GLN A 232 14.25 -11.22 4.08
CA GLN A 232 14.65 -9.84 4.28
C GLN A 232 14.83 -9.57 5.77
N LEU A 233 16.07 -9.35 6.21
CA LEU A 233 16.43 -9.09 7.60
C LEU A 233 16.99 -7.67 7.81
N GLY A 234 17.16 -6.90 6.73
CA GLY A 234 17.87 -5.63 6.71
C GLY A 234 17.08 -4.39 7.16
N ILE A 235 15.86 -4.55 7.66
CA ILE A 235 15.05 -3.41 8.11
C ILE A 235 15.66 -2.79 9.36
N ASN A 236 16.03 -1.52 9.29
CA ASN A 236 16.59 -0.78 10.42
C ASN A 236 15.47 -0.26 11.34
N ILE A 237 15.00 -1.15 12.23
CA ILE A 237 13.94 -0.83 13.21
C ILE A 237 14.38 0.31 14.15
N LYS A 238 15.68 0.40 14.49
CA LYS A 238 16.20 1.47 15.35
C LYS A 238 15.97 2.84 14.70
N ARG A 239 16.33 2.99 13.40
CA ARG A 239 16.11 4.23 12.66
C ARG A 239 14.62 4.60 12.57
N THR A 240 13.76 3.60 12.33
CA THR A 240 12.30 3.81 12.33
C THR A 240 11.78 4.35 13.66
N VAL A 241 12.29 3.82 14.78
CA VAL A 241 11.94 4.29 16.13
C VAL A 241 12.47 5.70 16.38
N GLU A 242 13.73 5.99 16.05
CA GLU A 242 14.34 7.31 16.19
C GLU A 242 13.52 8.41 15.48
N ILE A 243 13.13 8.18 14.23
CA ILE A 243 12.31 9.12 13.46
C ILE A 243 10.92 9.28 14.08
N ALA A 244 10.25 8.16 14.39
CA ALA A 244 8.91 8.21 14.97
C ALA A 244 8.88 8.94 16.31
N ASP A 245 9.86 8.69 17.17
CA ASP A 245 9.97 9.33 18.49
C ASP A 245 10.32 10.83 18.38
N ALA A 246 11.18 11.20 17.41
CA ALA A 246 11.49 12.60 17.14
C ALA A 246 10.26 13.38 16.63
N LEU A 247 9.48 12.80 15.71
CA LEU A 247 8.23 13.40 15.26
C LEU A 247 7.24 13.59 16.43
N GLN A 248 7.11 12.59 17.28
CA GLN A 248 6.24 12.68 18.45
C GLN A 248 6.72 13.71 19.47
N ALA A 249 8.04 13.85 19.69
CA ALA A 249 8.64 14.82 20.60
C ALA A 249 8.37 16.26 20.17
N GLU A 250 8.28 16.52 18.85
CA GLU A 250 7.87 17.84 18.31
C GLU A 250 6.34 18.04 18.24
N GLY A 251 5.56 17.09 18.75
CA GLY A 251 4.11 17.18 18.80
C GLY A 251 3.40 16.82 17.49
N PHE A 252 4.11 16.24 16.51
CA PHE A 252 3.49 15.74 15.29
C PHE A 252 2.70 14.45 15.55
N ARG A 253 1.54 14.38 14.92
CA ARG A 253 0.65 13.19 15.01
C ARG A 253 0.97 12.14 13.95
N THR A 254 1.84 12.45 13.02
CA THR A 254 2.31 11.60 11.93
C THR A 254 2.89 10.28 12.46
N ARG A 255 2.56 9.17 11.78
CA ARG A 255 3.11 7.83 12.05
C ARG A 255 3.88 7.34 10.84
N ILE A 256 4.71 6.33 11.05
CA ILE A 256 5.49 5.74 9.97
C ILE A 256 4.63 4.74 9.18
N VAL A 257 4.79 4.74 7.87
CA VAL A 257 4.38 3.64 7.01
C VAL A 257 5.59 2.79 6.65
N GLN A 258 5.45 1.48 6.71
CA GLN A 258 6.50 0.54 6.35
C GLN A 258 6.23 -0.07 4.98
N HIS A 259 7.13 0.23 4.04
CA HIS A 259 7.19 -0.41 2.73
C HIS A 259 8.13 -1.62 2.74
N GLY A 260 8.14 -2.41 1.66
CA GLY A 260 9.09 -3.51 1.47
C GLY A 260 8.94 -4.64 2.48
N ILE A 261 7.74 -4.93 2.96
CA ILE A 261 7.46 -5.99 3.96
C ILE A 261 7.59 -7.39 3.36
N THR A 262 7.29 -7.56 2.07
CA THR A 262 7.39 -8.86 1.39
C THR A 262 8.78 -9.47 1.56
N GLY A 263 8.84 -10.72 1.99
CA GLY A 263 10.11 -11.41 2.30
C GLY A 263 10.56 -11.28 3.75
N THR A 264 9.95 -10.40 4.55
CA THR A 264 10.21 -10.35 6.00
C THR A 264 9.42 -11.45 6.70
N PRO A 265 10.08 -12.35 7.46
CA PRO A 265 9.38 -13.39 8.19
C PRO A 265 8.34 -12.82 9.16
N LEU A 266 7.12 -13.35 9.14
CA LEU A 266 5.99 -12.80 9.91
C LEU A 266 6.21 -12.82 11.44
N HIS A 267 6.97 -13.79 11.96
CA HIS A 267 7.32 -13.81 13.39
C HIS A 267 8.22 -12.62 13.76
N LEU A 268 9.13 -12.19 12.88
CA LEU A 268 9.96 -11.00 13.11
C LEU A 268 9.13 -9.71 13.08
N ILE A 269 8.12 -9.64 12.20
CA ILE A 269 7.16 -8.54 12.19
C ILE A 269 6.39 -8.51 13.52
N ALA A 270 5.89 -9.67 13.96
CA ALA A 270 5.14 -9.79 15.21
C ALA A 270 5.93 -9.32 16.43
N GLU A 271 7.20 -9.69 16.49
CA GLU A 271 8.08 -9.48 17.64
C GLU A 271 8.81 -8.13 17.62
N LYS A 272 9.26 -7.66 16.43
CA LYS A 272 10.22 -6.55 16.34
C LYS A 272 9.62 -5.25 15.81
N PHE A 273 8.55 -5.30 15.02
CA PHE A 273 7.99 -4.06 14.47
C PHE A 273 7.39 -3.19 15.58
N PRO A 274 7.76 -1.90 15.66
CA PRO A 274 7.30 -0.99 16.72
C PRO A 274 5.86 -0.55 16.47
N LYS A 275 4.91 -1.42 16.83
CA LYS A 275 3.47 -1.20 16.69
C LYS A 275 3.03 0.09 17.39
N GLY A 276 2.28 0.93 16.68
CA GLY A 276 1.87 2.26 17.13
C GLY A 276 2.83 3.38 16.70
N ARG A 277 4.13 3.09 16.44
CA ARG A 277 5.04 3.98 15.71
C ARG A 277 4.90 3.75 14.20
N ILE A 278 4.95 2.50 13.77
CA ILE A 278 4.45 2.08 12.46
C ILE A 278 2.94 1.85 12.62
N LEU A 279 2.13 2.51 11.79
CA LEU A 279 0.68 2.36 11.81
C LEU A 279 0.11 1.77 10.50
N LYS A 280 0.83 1.86 9.37
CA LYS A 280 0.47 1.24 8.08
C LYS A 280 1.61 0.35 7.61
N GLY A 281 1.31 -0.81 7.06
CA GLY A 281 2.29 -1.74 6.49
C GLY A 281 1.86 -2.21 5.10
N ASN A 282 2.66 -1.87 4.07
CA ASN A 282 2.38 -2.17 2.68
C ASN A 282 2.88 -3.56 2.30
N VAL A 283 1.97 -4.39 1.82
CA VAL A 283 2.26 -5.75 1.35
C VAL A 283 1.76 -5.90 -0.08
N GLY A 284 2.67 -5.88 -1.04
CA GLY A 284 2.33 -5.93 -2.47
C GLY A 284 2.77 -7.23 -3.15
N THR A 285 4.06 -7.40 -3.35
CA THR A 285 4.63 -8.55 -4.09
C THR A 285 4.19 -9.90 -3.51
N PHE A 286 3.98 -9.98 -2.21
CA PHE A 286 3.51 -11.19 -1.53
C PHE A 286 2.22 -11.76 -2.17
N TRP A 287 1.22 -10.91 -2.39
CA TRP A 287 -0.07 -11.36 -2.95
C TRP A 287 0.05 -11.81 -4.40
N MET A 288 0.94 -11.21 -5.16
CA MET A 288 1.24 -11.64 -6.51
C MET A 288 1.95 -13.01 -6.52
N LEU A 289 2.95 -13.21 -5.68
CA LEU A 289 3.67 -14.48 -5.56
C LEU A 289 2.74 -15.61 -5.13
N LEU A 290 1.82 -15.34 -4.20
CA LEU A 290 0.78 -16.29 -3.80
C LEU A 290 -0.02 -16.81 -5.00
N VAL A 291 -0.37 -15.91 -5.94
CA VAL A 291 -1.09 -16.31 -7.16
C VAL A 291 -0.19 -17.14 -8.08
N TRP A 292 1.07 -16.74 -8.27
CA TRP A 292 2.01 -17.51 -9.10
C TRP A 292 2.22 -18.93 -8.57
N ASP A 293 2.35 -19.10 -7.26
CA ASP A 293 2.49 -20.42 -6.63
C ASP A 293 1.29 -21.33 -6.90
N ILE A 294 0.09 -20.77 -6.81
CA ILE A 294 -1.14 -21.53 -7.07
C ILE A 294 -1.27 -21.86 -8.55
N LEU A 295 -1.04 -20.91 -9.46
CA LEU A 295 -1.10 -21.18 -10.89
C LEU A 295 -0.10 -22.26 -11.31
N ARG A 296 1.10 -22.29 -10.71
CA ARG A 296 2.10 -23.31 -11.00
C ARG A 296 1.60 -24.73 -10.75
N ILE A 297 0.69 -24.90 -9.79
CA ILE A 297 0.15 -26.22 -9.40
C ILE A 297 -1.16 -26.51 -10.12
N PHE A 298 -2.07 -25.54 -10.17
CA PHE A 298 -3.45 -25.74 -10.63
C PHE A 298 -3.63 -25.42 -12.12
N GLU A 299 -2.83 -24.51 -12.68
CA GLU A 299 -2.88 -24.07 -14.08
C GLU A 299 -1.47 -24.11 -14.69
N PRO A 300 -0.77 -25.27 -14.70
CA PRO A 300 0.63 -25.35 -15.08
C PRO A 300 0.89 -24.85 -16.51
N GLU A 301 -0.01 -25.10 -17.44
CA GLU A 301 0.13 -24.62 -18.83
C GLU A 301 0.17 -23.08 -18.90
N LEU A 302 -0.76 -22.41 -18.18
CA LEU A 302 -0.78 -20.96 -18.11
C LEU A 302 0.46 -20.42 -17.38
N TYR A 303 0.85 -21.04 -16.26
CA TYR A 303 2.04 -20.63 -15.51
C TYR A 303 3.29 -20.67 -16.39
N TRP A 304 3.53 -21.77 -17.09
CA TRP A 304 4.72 -21.90 -17.94
C TRP A 304 4.67 -21.00 -19.17
N LYS A 305 3.49 -20.73 -19.72
CA LYS A 305 3.31 -19.72 -20.77
C LYS A 305 3.71 -18.33 -20.28
N ILE A 306 3.30 -17.94 -19.07
CA ILE A 306 3.69 -16.70 -18.44
C ILE A 306 5.20 -16.66 -18.17
N ASN A 307 5.75 -17.73 -17.62
CA ASN A 307 7.18 -17.83 -17.30
C ASN A 307 8.04 -17.65 -18.55
N HIS A 308 7.78 -18.41 -19.61
CA HIS A 308 8.51 -18.30 -20.88
C HIS A 308 8.42 -16.87 -21.45
N TRP A 309 7.21 -16.28 -21.46
CA TRP A 309 7.04 -14.92 -21.93
C TRP A 309 7.88 -13.91 -21.13
N VAL A 310 7.94 -14.04 -19.81
CA VAL A 310 8.76 -13.15 -18.96
C VAL A 310 10.25 -13.33 -19.27
N ILE A 311 10.71 -14.58 -19.39
CA ILE A 311 12.13 -14.86 -19.68
C ILE A 311 12.52 -14.32 -21.07
N GLU A 312 11.73 -14.58 -22.10
CA GLU A 312 11.98 -14.11 -23.46
C GLU A 312 12.04 -12.59 -23.57
N ASN A 313 11.19 -11.86 -22.82
CA ASN A 313 11.07 -10.41 -22.95
C ASN A 313 11.98 -9.61 -22.01
N TYR A 314 12.42 -10.20 -20.88
CA TYR A 314 13.08 -9.42 -19.83
C TYR A 314 14.42 -9.96 -19.35
N ARG A 315 14.80 -11.20 -19.66
CA ARG A 315 16.09 -11.76 -19.23
C ARG A 315 17.27 -10.98 -19.82
N LYS A 316 18.23 -10.64 -18.98
CA LYS A 316 19.44 -9.89 -19.38
C LYS A 316 20.69 -10.73 -19.12
N GLY A 317 21.47 -10.97 -20.18
CA GLY A 317 22.74 -11.71 -20.06
C GLY A 317 22.60 -13.03 -19.34
N ASP A 318 23.43 -13.24 -18.31
CA ASP A 318 23.49 -14.49 -17.54
C ASP A 318 22.56 -14.47 -16.29
N GLU A 319 21.60 -13.53 -16.20
CA GLU A 319 20.63 -13.46 -15.09
C GLU A 319 19.88 -14.81 -14.99
N LEU A 320 19.73 -15.34 -13.77
CA LEU A 320 19.00 -16.59 -13.56
C LEU A 320 17.52 -16.42 -13.94
N GLU A 321 16.91 -17.44 -14.54
CA GLU A 321 15.49 -17.40 -14.92
C GLU A 321 14.57 -17.10 -13.73
N VAL A 322 14.88 -17.67 -12.56
CA VAL A 322 14.11 -17.42 -11.34
C VAL A 322 14.23 -15.97 -10.85
N GLU A 323 15.41 -15.35 -10.97
CA GLU A 323 15.61 -13.94 -10.67
C GLU A 323 14.84 -13.05 -11.65
N THR A 324 14.96 -13.35 -12.94
CA THR A 324 14.22 -12.66 -14.02
C THR A 324 12.71 -12.74 -13.77
N PHE A 325 12.19 -13.93 -13.49
CA PHE A 325 10.77 -14.11 -13.21
C PHE A 325 10.33 -13.33 -11.98
N ASN A 326 11.01 -13.44 -10.86
CA ASN A 326 10.65 -12.72 -9.62
C ASN A 326 10.65 -11.20 -9.81
N LYS A 327 11.56 -10.67 -10.60
CA LYS A 327 11.71 -9.24 -10.85
C LYS A 327 10.70 -8.68 -11.85
N TYR A 328 10.39 -9.45 -12.89
CA TYR A 328 9.66 -8.94 -14.05
C TYR A 328 8.29 -9.59 -14.28
N SER A 329 7.89 -10.64 -13.55
CA SER A 329 6.60 -11.30 -13.71
C SER A 329 5.40 -10.36 -13.53
N LYS A 330 5.56 -9.26 -12.82
CA LYS A 330 4.55 -8.20 -12.69
C LYS A 330 4.09 -7.63 -14.04
N TYR A 331 4.96 -7.59 -15.04
CA TYR A 331 4.61 -7.07 -16.37
C TYR A 331 3.78 -8.06 -17.21
N ALA A 332 3.76 -9.34 -16.83
CA ALA A 332 2.90 -10.33 -17.44
C ALA A 332 1.43 -10.14 -17.07
N ILE A 333 1.12 -9.48 -15.95
CA ILE A 333 -0.26 -9.31 -15.45
C ILE A 333 -1.15 -8.68 -16.51
N LYS A 334 -0.74 -7.56 -17.09
CA LYS A 334 -1.50 -6.88 -18.16
C LYS A 334 -1.57 -7.71 -19.44
N HIS A 335 -0.48 -8.39 -19.79
CA HIS A 335 -0.39 -9.18 -21.03
C HIS A 335 -1.34 -10.39 -20.99
N PHE A 336 -1.43 -11.06 -19.82
CA PHE A 336 -2.26 -12.26 -19.62
C PHE A 336 -3.57 -11.95 -18.87
N PHE A 337 -4.02 -10.69 -18.89
CA PHE A 337 -5.19 -10.25 -18.10
C PHE A 337 -6.44 -11.09 -18.36
N ASN A 338 -6.73 -11.39 -19.63
CA ASN A 338 -7.89 -12.16 -20.03
C ASN A 338 -7.80 -13.66 -19.67
N GLU A 339 -6.59 -14.20 -19.58
CA GLU A 339 -6.36 -15.57 -19.17
C GLU A 339 -6.64 -15.76 -17.68
N PHE A 340 -6.30 -14.78 -16.84
CA PHE A 340 -6.64 -14.83 -15.40
C PHE A 340 -8.15 -14.90 -15.16
N GLU A 341 -8.95 -14.25 -15.98
CA GLU A 341 -10.42 -14.30 -15.84
C GLU A 341 -11.00 -15.69 -16.18
N LYS A 342 -10.25 -16.53 -16.89
CA LYS A 342 -10.67 -17.84 -17.39
C LYS A 342 -10.11 -19.03 -16.62
N ILE A 343 -9.34 -18.81 -15.55
CA ILE A 343 -8.85 -19.90 -14.70
C ILE A 343 -10.00 -20.70 -14.10
N SER A 344 -9.74 -21.97 -13.77
CA SER A 344 -10.76 -22.87 -13.25
C SER A 344 -11.34 -22.40 -11.91
N GLU A 345 -12.57 -22.82 -11.59
CA GLU A 345 -13.20 -22.51 -10.30
C GLU A 345 -12.42 -23.13 -9.12
N GLU A 346 -11.74 -24.25 -9.34
CA GLU A 346 -10.86 -24.87 -8.36
C GLU A 346 -9.64 -23.96 -8.06
N THR A 347 -9.02 -23.41 -9.08
CA THR A 347 -7.92 -22.46 -8.95
C THR A 347 -8.37 -21.18 -8.23
N LYS A 348 -9.54 -20.65 -8.60
CA LYS A 348 -10.14 -19.49 -7.92
C LYS A 348 -10.36 -19.76 -6.44
N LEU A 349 -10.92 -20.93 -6.11
CA LEU A 349 -11.12 -21.36 -4.72
C LEU A 349 -9.80 -21.47 -3.96
N ALA A 350 -8.76 -22.04 -4.58
CA ALA A 350 -7.43 -22.15 -3.97
C ALA A 350 -6.81 -20.79 -3.67
N ILE A 351 -6.88 -19.84 -4.63
CA ILE A 351 -6.38 -18.46 -4.45
C ILE A 351 -7.12 -17.78 -3.28
N LYS A 352 -8.45 -17.82 -3.29
CA LYS A 352 -9.28 -17.23 -2.23
C LYS A 352 -8.95 -17.80 -0.85
N SER A 353 -8.86 -19.12 -0.75
CA SER A 353 -8.60 -19.82 0.53
C SER A 353 -7.22 -19.49 1.07
N LYS A 354 -6.19 -19.43 0.19
CA LYS A 354 -4.84 -19.07 0.60
C LYS A 354 -4.76 -17.59 0.98
N ALA A 355 -5.36 -16.70 0.21
CA ALA A 355 -5.40 -15.27 0.54
C ALA A 355 -6.10 -15.01 1.89
N TYR A 356 -7.19 -15.74 2.19
CA TYR A 356 -7.87 -15.71 3.47
C TYR A 356 -6.93 -16.12 4.62
N ALA A 357 -6.26 -17.26 4.51
CA ALA A 357 -5.38 -17.78 5.56
C ALA A 357 -4.18 -16.85 5.81
N GLU A 358 -3.57 -16.34 4.76
CA GLU A 358 -2.45 -15.41 4.86
C GLU A 358 -2.87 -14.06 5.47
N ALA A 359 -4.06 -13.55 5.11
CA ALA A 359 -4.58 -12.33 5.73
C ALA A 359 -4.74 -12.47 7.25
N LEU A 360 -5.27 -13.61 7.74
CA LEU A 360 -5.35 -13.89 9.19
C LEU A 360 -3.98 -13.85 9.85
N THR A 361 -2.97 -14.41 9.18
CA THR A 361 -1.60 -14.44 9.70
C THR A 361 -0.99 -13.03 9.77
N PHE A 362 -1.21 -12.20 8.72
CA PHE A 362 -0.81 -10.79 8.74
C PHE A 362 -1.54 -10.00 9.82
N PHE A 363 -2.86 -10.19 9.99
CA PHE A 363 -3.61 -9.50 11.04
C PHE A 363 -3.00 -9.78 12.42
N LYS A 364 -2.64 -11.03 12.69
CA LYS A 364 -2.02 -11.41 13.97
C LYS A 364 -0.62 -10.81 14.11
N ALA A 365 0.22 -10.91 13.09
CA ALA A 365 1.58 -10.36 13.11
C ALA A 365 1.58 -8.82 13.30
N PHE A 366 0.63 -8.12 12.68
CA PHE A 366 0.46 -6.68 12.77
C PHE A 366 -0.23 -6.21 14.06
N GLY A 367 -0.72 -7.14 14.88
CA GLY A 367 -1.46 -6.82 16.11
C GLY A 367 -2.81 -6.16 15.83
N MET A 368 -3.42 -6.47 14.69
CA MET A 368 -4.77 -6.02 14.36
C MET A 368 -5.79 -6.77 15.20
N GLU A 369 -6.51 -6.04 16.04
CA GLU A 369 -7.55 -6.60 16.91
C GLU A 369 -8.80 -5.73 16.86
N GLU A 370 -9.91 -6.29 16.40
CA GLU A 370 -11.23 -5.64 16.32
C GLU A 370 -11.17 -4.20 15.74
N THR A 371 -10.41 -3.98 14.66
CA THR A 371 -10.22 -2.64 14.10
C THR A 371 -11.54 -1.99 13.68
N ALA A 372 -12.48 -2.78 13.17
CA ALA A 372 -13.83 -2.32 12.81
C ALA A 372 -14.61 -1.82 14.04
N LYS A 373 -14.49 -2.48 15.18
CA LYS A 373 -15.13 -2.03 16.43
C LYS A 373 -14.53 -0.69 16.94
N LYS A 374 -13.20 -0.55 16.85
CA LYS A 374 -12.49 0.69 17.23
C LYS A 374 -12.92 1.85 16.36
N VAL A 375 -12.98 1.64 15.05
CA VAL A 375 -13.41 2.64 14.07
C VAL A 375 -14.89 3.00 14.28
N TYR A 376 -15.76 2.01 14.46
CA TYR A 376 -17.17 2.26 14.73
C TYR A 376 -17.36 3.10 16.01
N LYS A 377 -16.64 2.77 17.09
CA LYS A 377 -16.64 3.54 18.31
C LYS A 377 -16.23 5.00 18.06
N TYR A 378 -15.15 5.21 17.33
CA TYR A 378 -14.66 6.56 16.98
C TYR A 378 -15.70 7.37 16.19
N ILE A 379 -16.37 6.74 15.19
CA ILE A 379 -17.45 7.36 14.41
C ILE A 379 -18.60 7.80 15.33
N GLN A 380 -19.03 6.93 16.26
CA GLN A 380 -20.14 7.23 17.17
C GLN A 380 -19.78 8.36 18.17
N GLU A 381 -18.61 8.30 18.81
CA GLU A 381 -18.15 9.29 19.79
C GLU A 381 -17.96 10.68 19.17
N ASN A 382 -17.52 10.75 17.91
CA ASN A 382 -17.32 12.02 17.20
C ASN A 382 -18.54 12.45 16.35
N LYS A 383 -19.65 11.69 16.39
CA LYS A 383 -20.88 11.97 15.63
C LYS A 383 -20.64 12.16 14.13
N ILE A 384 -19.70 11.40 13.58
CA ILE A 384 -19.31 11.49 12.18
C ILE A 384 -20.43 10.90 11.32
N LYS A 385 -20.91 11.68 10.35
CA LYS A 385 -21.84 11.20 9.32
C LYS A 385 -21.02 10.55 8.20
N TYR A 386 -21.17 9.25 8.07
CA TYR A 386 -20.48 8.45 7.05
C TYR A 386 -21.40 7.35 6.50
#